data_06f3eab9dec724cfe830e07d8175cde2
#
_entry.id   06f3eab9dec724cfe830e07d8175cde2
#
_cell.length_a   1.000
_cell.length_b   1.000
_cell.length_c   1.000
_cell.angle_alpha   90.00
_cell.angle_beta   90.00
_cell.angle_gamma   90.00
#
_symmetry.space_group_name_H-M   'P 1'
#
loop_
_entity.id
_entity.type
_entity.pdbx_description
1 polymer ?
#
loop_
_entity_poly.entity_id
_entity_poly.type
_entity_poly.pdbx_seq_one_letter_code
_entity_poly.pdbx_strand_id
1 'polypeptide(L)'
;MAKKNNYEVIDQFYAALLSQNESEATIKALRPQVEEAVQALIEERGLPKNFTGVIPYHGFKIRVQRPKSYTWEKNNNIQDPNLDFYKQLHGYYEQLQENVKEARADLKRAAQKLEKAHPDSESIKYGLSIALMV
;
A
#
# COMPACT_ATOMS: atom_id res chain seq x y z
N MET A 1 22.65 15.21 -12.73
CA MET A 1 23.22 14.15 -11.88
C MET A 1 22.13 13.22 -11.39
N ALA A 2 22.35 11.93 -11.51
CA ALA A 2 21.43 10.96 -10.93
C ALA A 2 21.43 11.09 -9.41
N LYS A 3 20.28 11.12 -8.81
CA LYS A 3 20.14 11.16 -7.37
C LYS A 3 20.65 9.84 -6.78
N LYS A 4 21.63 9.92 -5.89
CA LYS A 4 22.15 8.75 -5.23
C LYS A 4 21.14 8.24 -4.22
N ASN A 5 20.73 6.97 -4.38
CA ASN A 5 19.78 6.35 -3.47
C ASN A 5 20.50 5.92 -2.18
N ASN A 6 19.88 6.20 -1.05
CA ASN A 6 20.44 5.84 0.25
C ASN A 6 19.90 4.47 0.68
N TYR A 7 20.57 3.41 0.22
CA TYR A 7 20.18 2.05 0.59
C TYR A 7 20.68 1.64 1.97
N GLU A 8 21.62 2.41 2.54
CA GLU A 8 22.10 2.12 3.90
C GLU A 8 20.97 2.14 4.92
N VAL A 9 19.94 2.96 4.67
CA VAL A 9 18.80 3.05 5.58
C VAL A 9 18.06 1.71 5.70
N ILE A 10 18.11 0.87 4.66
CA ILE A 10 17.51 -0.47 4.72
C ILE A 10 18.26 -1.34 5.73
N ASP A 11 19.60 -1.32 5.68
CA ASP A 11 20.42 -2.07 6.62
C ASP A 11 20.26 -1.55 8.04
N GLN A 12 20.18 -0.21 8.20
CA GLN A 12 19.97 0.42 9.50
C GLN A 12 18.62 0.02 10.09
N PHE A 13 17.59 -0.01 9.27
CA PHE A 13 16.25 -0.40 9.71
C PHE A 13 16.22 -1.87 10.14
N TYR A 14 16.87 -2.74 9.37
CA TYR A 14 16.96 -4.15 9.71
C TYR A 14 17.70 -4.36 11.03
N ALA A 15 18.82 -3.65 11.23
CA ALA A 15 19.57 -3.72 12.47
C ALA A 15 18.73 -3.21 13.65
N ALA A 16 17.97 -2.16 13.45
CA ALA A 16 17.07 -1.62 14.49
C ALA A 16 15.97 -2.63 14.87
N LEU A 17 15.42 -3.33 13.88
CA LEU A 17 14.40 -4.36 14.14
C LEU A 17 14.95 -5.54 14.92
N LEU A 18 16.23 -5.89 14.71
CA LEU A 18 16.89 -6.99 15.42
C LEU A 18 17.34 -6.57 16.82
N SER A 19 17.54 -5.28 17.05
CA SER A 19 18.01 -4.77 18.34
C SER A 19 16.86 -4.63 19.32
N GLN A 20 16.98 -5.26 20.48
CA GLN A 20 15.98 -5.12 21.55
C GLN A 20 16.06 -3.78 22.28
N ASN A 21 17.14 -3.03 22.03
CA ASN A 21 17.38 -1.75 22.69
C ASN A 21 16.89 -0.55 21.88
N GLU A 22 16.47 -0.76 20.63
CA GLU A 22 15.96 0.32 19.80
C GLU A 22 14.51 0.64 20.16
N SER A 23 14.18 1.92 20.24
CA SER A 23 12.83 2.36 20.54
C SER A 23 11.91 2.23 19.32
N GLU A 24 10.62 2.02 19.59
CA GLU A 24 9.60 2.03 18.54
C GLU A 24 9.59 3.34 17.78
N ALA A 25 9.91 4.46 18.45
CA ALA A 25 9.97 5.77 17.81
C ALA A 25 11.06 5.83 16.74
N THR A 26 12.23 5.24 17.01
CA THR A 26 13.33 5.18 16.04
C THR A 26 12.94 4.33 14.83
N ILE A 27 12.35 3.17 15.05
CA ILE A 27 11.88 2.29 13.99
C ILE A 27 10.82 3.01 13.14
N LYS A 28 9.88 3.66 13.78
CA LYS A 28 8.82 4.40 13.11
C LYS A 28 9.36 5.57 12.28
N ALA A 29 10.38 6.26 12.80
CA ALA A 29 11.02 7.37 12.08
C ALA A 29 11.77 6.91 10.85
N LEU A 30 12.39 5.72 10.89
CA LEU A 30 13.13 5.17 9.76
C LEU A 30 12.22 4.62 8.66
N ARG A 31 11.01 4.19 8.99
CA ARG A 31 10.13 3.48 8.06
C ARG A 31 9.86 4.25 6.76
N PRO A 32 9.51 5.55 6.76
CA PRO A 32 9.29 6.26 5.50
C PRO A 32 10.53 6.29 4.60
N GLN A 33 11.71 6.45 5.21
CA GLN A 33 12.97 6.46 4.47
C GLN A 33 13.27 5.09 3.87
N VAL A 34 12.97 4.02 4.59
CA VAL A 34 13.16 2.65 4.13
C VAL A 34 12.20 2.34 2.98
N GLU A 35 10.94 2.76 3.10
CA GLU A 35 9.96 2.55 2.03
C GLU A 35 10.40 3.23 0.74
N GLU A 36 10.91 4.45 0.83
CA GLU A 36 11.44 5.17 -0.33
C GLU A 36 12.65 4.44 -0.93
N ALA A 37 13.56 3.97 -0.09
CA ALA A 37 14.75 3.25 -0.54
C ALA A 37 14.37 1.92 -1.20
N VAL A 38 13.39 1.20 -0.65
CA VAL A 38 12.91 -0.06 -1.23
C VAL A 38 12.26 0.19 -2.58
N GLN A 39 11.48 1.26 -2.72
CA GLN A 39 10.87 1.60 -4.00
C GLN A 39 11.95 1.90 -5.05
N ALA A 40 12.99 2.62 -4.67
CA ALA A 40 14.12 2.89 -5.57
C ALA A 40 14.85 1.61 -5.98
N LEU A 41 15.01 0.69 -5.04
CA LEU A 41 15.63 -0.62 -5.29
C LEU A 41 14.81 -1.45 -6.27
N ILE A 42 13.49 -1.43 -6.14
CA ILE A 42 12.58 -2.10 -7.07
C ILE A 42 12.79 -1.59 -8.49
N GLU A 43 12.85 -0.28 -8.66
CA GLU A 43 13.04 0.35 -9.96
C GLU A 43 14.45 0.06 -10.52
N GLU A 44 15.46 0.12 -9.68
CA GLU A 44 16.84 -0.18 -10.08
C GLU A 44 17.01 -1.62 -10.58
N ARG A 45 16.30 -2.57 -9.95
CA ARG A 45 16.34 -3.98 -10.37
C ARG A 45 15.44 -4.29 -11.56
N GLY A 46 14.80 -3.29 -12.15
CA GLY A 46 13.95 -3.47 -13.33
C GLY A 46 12.62 -4.16 -13.01
N LEU A 47 12.20 -4.17 -11.77
CA LEU A 47 10.93 -4.76 -11.36
C LEU A 47 9.78 -3.78 -11.63
N PRO A 48 8.54 -4.27 -11.80
CA PRO A 48 7.39 -3.39 -12.03
C PRO A 48 7.23 -2.38 -10.89
N LYS A 49 6.74 -1.19 -11.21
CA LYS A 49 6.54 -0.11 -10.24
C LYS A 49 5.72 -0.57 -9.03
N ASN A 50 4.68 -1.36 -9.27
CA ASN A 50 3.80 -1.88 -8.21
C ASN A 50 4.13 -3.33 -7.88
N PHE A 51 5.43 -3.66 -7.90
CA PHE A 51 5.90 -5.01 -7.60
C PHE A 51 5.41 -5.47 -6.23
N THR A 52 5.01 -6.73 -6.16
CA THR A 52 4.72 -7.44 -4.91
C THR A 52 5.50 -8.74 -4.91
N GLY A 53 6.02 -9.12 -3.75
CA GLY A 53 6.79 -10.34 -3.61
C GLY A 53 7.94 -10.16 -2.64
N VAL A 54 8.98 -10.96 -2.83
CA VAL A 54 10.14 -10.98 -1.95
C VAL A 54 11.39 -10.64 -2.73
N ILE A 55 12.20 -9.73 -2.18
CA ILE A 55 13.49 -9.33 -2.76
C ILE A 55 14.59 -9.78 -1.80
N PRO A 56 15.52 -10.65 -2.24
CA PRO A 56 16.72 -10.95 -1.44
C PRO A 56 17.62 -9.71 -1.36
N TYR A 57 18.14 -9.41 -0.17
CA TYR A 57 18.98 -8.24 0.04
C TYR A 57 19.91 -8.45 1.24
N HIS A 58 21.20 -8.37 1.03
CA HIS A 58 22.25 -8.40 2.07
C HIS A 58 22.05 -9.46 3.17
N GLY A 59 21.69 -10.69 2.77
CA GLY A 59 21.53 -11.79 3.72
C GLY A 59 20.17 -11.88 4.39
N PHE A 60 19.26 -10.97 4.07
CA PHE A 60 17.87 -11.03 4.51
C PHE A 60 16.93 -10.82 3.32
N LYS A 61 15.65 -10.87 3.58
CA LYS A 61 14.61 -10.74 2.55
C LYS A 61 13.70 -9.58 2.85
N ILE A 62 13.31 -8.85 1.80
CA ILE A 62 12.34 -7.76 1.90
C ILE A 62 11.04 -8.24 1.26
N ARG A 63 9.98 -8.37 2.07
CA ARG A 63 8.65 -8.65 1.56
C ARG A 63 7.97 -7.33 1.21
N VAL A 64 7.50 -7.21 -0.02
CA VAL A 64 6.82 -6.00 -0.51
C VAL A 64 5.36 -6.32 -0.74
N GLN A 65 4.49 -5.53 -0.14
CA GLN A 65 3.05 -5.62 -0.31
C GLN A 65 2.49 -4.27 -0.73
N ARG A 66 1.42 -4.29 -1.53
CA ARG A 66 0.75 -3.08 -2.01
C ARG A 66 -0.69 -3.10 -1.52
N PRO A 67 -0.96 -2.66 -0.30
CA PRO A 67 -2.33 -2.56 0.15
C PRO A 67 -3.09 -1.60 -0.74
N LYS A 68 -4.29 -2.00 -1.15
CA LYS A 68 -5.13 -1.19 -2.03
C LYS A 68 -6.14 -0.40 -1.22
N SER A 69 -6.38 0.81 -1.63
CA SER A 69 -7.49 1.61 -1.14
C SER A 69 -8.24 2.20 -2.34
N TYR A 70 -9.48 2.55 -2.12
CA TYR A 70 -10.34 2.99 -3.21
C TYR A 70 -10.96 4.34 -2.88
N THR A 71 -11.02 5.20 -3.89
CA THR A 71 -11.67 6.51 -3.80
C THR A 71 -12.79 6.64 -4.82
N TRP A 72 -13.52 5.53 -5.06
CA TRP A 72 -14.60 5.50 -6.03
C TRP A 72 -15.69 6.54 -5.75
N GLU A 73 -15.90 6.86 -4.47
CA GLU A 73 -16.88 7.87 -4.06
C GLU A 73 -16.57 9.26 -4.60
N LYS A 74 -15.31 9.49 -4.99
CA LYS A 74 -14.87 10.78 -5.55
C LYS A 74 -14.76 10.74 -7.08
N ASN A 75 -14.99 9.59 -7.69
CA ASN A 75 -14.84 9.43 -9.13
C ASN A 75 -16.07 9.96 -9.85
N ASN A 76 -15.85 10.83 -10.83
CA ASN A 76 -16.92 11.36 -11.71
C ASN A 76 -16.58 11.16 -13.19
N ASN A 77 -15.54 10.37 -13.48
CA ASN A 77 -14.99 10.25 -14.83
C ASN A 77 -15.51 9.04 -15.60
N ILE A 78 -16.17 8.11 -14.93
CA ILE A 78 -16.70 6.91 -15.57
C ILE A 78 -18.22 6.88 -15.45
N GLN A 79 -18.87 6.30 -16.45
CA GLN A 79 -20.31 6.05 -16.41
C GLN A 79 -20.52 4.55 -16.25
N ASP A 80 -20.79 4.13 -15.04
CA ASP A 80 -20.98 2.73 -14.69
C ASP A 80 -22.05 2.65 -13.61
N PRO A 81 -23.14 1.88 -13.82
CA PRO A 81 -24.15 1.71 -12.78
C PRO A 81 -23.58 1.19 -11.46
N ASN A 82 -22.52 0.42 -11.51
CA ASN A 82 -21.84 -0.08 -10.31
C ASN A 82 -21.18 1.05 -9.51
N LEU A 83 -20.76 2.14 -10.18
CA LEU A 83 -20.23 3.30 -9.49
C LEU A 83 -21.33 4.01 -8.70
N ASP A 84 -22.50 4.20 -9.29
CA ASP A 84 -23.65 4.80 -8.60
C ASP A 84 -24.04 3.96 -7.40
N PHE A 85 -24.06 2.65 -7.56
CA PHE A 85 -24.35 1.72 -6.47
C PHE A 85 -23.30 1.84 -5.36
N TYR A 86 -22.01 1.91 -5.71
CA TYR A 86 -20.93 2.10 -4.74
C TYR A 86 -21.11 3.40 -3.96
N LYS A 87 -21.42 4.50 -4.65
CA LYS A 87 -21.62 5.80 -3.99
C LYS A 87 -22.79 5.77 -3.00
N GLN A 88 -23.86 5.06 -3.34
CA GLN A 88 -24.98 4.88 -2.42
C GLN A 88 -24.59 4.06 -1.19
N LEU A 89 -23.85 2.97 -1.39
CA LEU A 89 -23.33 2.16 -0.29
C LEU A 89 -22.38 2.95 0.61
N HIS A 90 -21.51 3.76 0.00
CA HIS A 90 -20.57 4.58 0.75
C HIS A 90 -21.29 5.60 1.62
N GLY A 91 -22.30 6.28 1.08
CA GLY A 91 -23.11 7.21 1.86
C GLY A 91 -23.84 6.53 3.00
N TYR A 92 -24.37 5.34 2.75
CA TYR A 92 -25.03 4.55 3.78
C TYR A 92 -24.03 4.13 4.87
N TYR A 93 -22.84 3.67 4.46
CA TYR A 93 -21.80 3.28 5.38
C TYR A 93 -21.38 4.43 6.31
N GLU A 94 -21.24 5.64 5.76
CA GLU A 94 -20.86 6.82 6.57
C GLU A 94 -21.92 7.18 7.62
N GLN A 95 -23.19 6.84 7.37
CA GLN A 95 -24.26 7.12 8.31
C GLN A 95 -24.37 6.07 9.41
N LEU A 96 -23.73 4.90 9.23
CA LEU A 96 -23.81 3.82 10.20
C LEU A 96 -22.83 4.07 11.35
N GLN A 97 -23.35 3.96 12.57
CA GLN A 97 -22.54 3.99 13.77
C GLN A 97 -22.35 2.58 14.36
N GLU A 98 -23.21 1.65 13.95
CA GLU A 98 -23.17 0.26 14.38
C GLU A 98 -23.20 -0.65 13.15
N ASN A 99 -22.83 -1.93 13.31
CA ASN A 99 -22.79 -2.91 12.22
C ASN A 99 -21.88 -2.52 11.06
N VAL A 100 -20.80 -1.82 11.38
CA VAL A 100 -19.84 -1.32 10.39
C VAL A 100 -19.19 -2.48 9.60
N LYS A 101 -19.08 -3.65 10.24
CA LYS A 101 -18.37 -4.79 9.65
C LYS A 101 -19.04 -5.30 8.36
N GLU A 102 -20.36 -5.49 8.38
CA GLU A 102 -21.08 -5.96 7.18
C GLU A 102 -21.10 -4.90 6.09
N ALA A 103 -21.38 -3.63 6.46
CA ALA A 103 -21.36 -2.53 5.51
C ALA A 103 -19.99 -2.35 4.88
N ARG A 104 -18.92 -2.53 5.66
CA ARG A 104 -17.55 -2.47 5.17
C ARG A 104 -17.27 -3.59 4.17
N ALA A 105 -17.75 -4.80 4.45
CA ALA A 105 -17.57 -5.93 3.54
C ALA A 105 -18.32 -5.72 2.22
N ASP A 106 -19.54 -5.21 2.28
CA ASP A 106 -20.33 -4.91 1.09
C ASP A 106 -19.67 -3.82 0.25
N LEU A 107 -19.18 -2.78 0.90
CA LEU A 107 -18.48 -1.67 0.24
C LEU A 107 -17.20 -2.17 -0.44
N LYS A 108 -16.45 -3.04 0.23
CA LYS A 108 -15.25 -3.65 -0.33
C LYS A 108 -15.55 -4.49 -1.57
N ARG A 109 -16.62 -5.29 -1.54
CA ARG A 109 -17.02 -6.10 -2.69
C ARG A 109 -17.41 -5.22 -3.87
N ALA A 110 -18.16 -4.14 -3.63
CA ALA A 110 -18.52 -3.21 -4.68
C ALA A 110 -17.29 -2.52 -5.27
N ALA A 111 -16.32 -2.14 -4.43
CA ALA A 111 -15.07 -1.54 -4.87
C ALA A 111 -14.26 -2.51 -5.74
N GLN A 112 -14.19 -3.77 -5.36
CA GLN A 112 -13.48 -4.80 -6.13
C GLN A 112 -14.15 -5.09 -7.47
N LYS A 113 -15.47 -5.02 -7.52
CA LYS A 113 -16.22 -5.19 -8.76
C LYS A 113 -15.90 -4.07 -9.74
N LEU A 114 -15.80 -2.83 -9.25
CA LEU A 114 -15.40 -1.69 -10.06
C LEU A 114 -13.95 -1.81 -10.52
N GLU A 115 -13.06 -2.34 -9.69
CA GLU A 115 -11.67 -2.58 -10.08
C GLU A 115 -11.57 -3.56 -11.24
N LYS A 116 -12.37 -4.62 -11.26
CA LYS A 116 -12.37 -5.58 -12.36
C LYS A 116 -12.80 -4.95 -13.67
N ALA A 117 -13.77 -4.04 -13.63
CA ALA A 117 -14.26 -3.34 -14.82
C ALA A 117 -13.33 -2.21 -15.26
N HIS A 118 -12.65 -1.58 -14.31
CA HIS A 118 -11.82 -0.40 -14.55
C HIS A 118 -10.47 -0.53 -13.83
N PRO A 119 -9.60 -1.49 -14.22
CA PRO A 119 -8.38 -1.80 -13.47
C PRO A 119 -7.33 -0.68 -13.47
N ASP A 120 -7.38 0.22 -14.44
CA ASP A 120 -6.42 1.31 -14.57
C ASP A 120 -6.95 2.64 -14.04
N SER A 121 -8.07 2.62 -13.31
CA SER A 121 -8.67 3.84 -12.79
C SER A 121 -7.81 4.49 -11.72
N GLU A 122 -7.77 5.82 -11.72
CA GLU A 122 -7.10 6.62 -10.70
C GLU A 122 -7.75 6.47 -9.32
N SER A 123 -8.96 5.94 -9.27
CA SER A 123 -9.66 5.70 -7.99
C SER A 123 -9.08 4.52 -7.21
N ILE A 124 -8.21 3.75 -7.84
CA ILE A 124 -7.50 2.65 -7.16
C ILE A 124 -6.15 3.17 -6.71
N LYS A 125 -5.92 3.20 -5.40
CA LYS A 125 -4.67 3.66 -4.81
C LYS A 125 -3.88 2.47 -4.27
N TYR A 126 -2.60 2.45 -4.56
CA TYR A 126 -1.68 1.41 -4.09
C TYR A 126 -0.74 2.01 -3.05
N GLY A 127 -0.77 1.45 -1.86
CA GLY A 127 0.20 1.81 -0.84
C GLY A 127 1.48 1.01 -0.97
N LEU A 128 2.34 1.14 0.01
CA LEU A 128 3.56 0.33 0.12
C LEU A 128 3.67 -0.16 1.56
N SER A 129 3.77 -1.47 1.72
CA SER A 129 4.04 -2.08 3.00
C SER A 129 5.23 -3.01 2.83
N ILE A 130 6.21 -2.89 3.71
CA ILE A 130 7.40 -3.72 3.67
C ILE A 130 7.59 -4.46 4.98
N ALA A 131 8.16 -5.66 4.89
CA ALA A 131 8.58 -6.44 6.04
C ALA A 131 9.96 -7.02 5.75
N LEU A 132 10.85 -6.90 6.70
CA LEU A 132 12.20 -7.45 6.58
C LEU A 132 12.27 -8.77 7.34
N MET A 133 12.76 -9.82 6.68
CA MET A 133 12.75 -11.17 7.22
C MET A 133 14.12 -11.82 7.05
N VAL A 134 14.45 -12.65 8.00
CA VAL A 134 15.65 -13.47 7.91
C VAL A 134 15.54 -14.55 6.83
#